data_b457b30aa63ab93588f6a1ab04299547
#
_entry.id   b457b30aa63ab93588f6a1ab04299547
#
_cell.length_a   1.000
_cell.length_b   1.000
_cell.length_c   1.000
_cell.angle_alpha   90.00
_cell.angle_beta   90.00
_cell.angle_gamma   90.00
#
_symmetry.space_group_name_H-M   'P 1'
#
loop_
_entity.id
_entity.type
_entity.pdbx_description
1 polymer ?
#
loop_
_entity_poly.entity_id
_entity_poly.type
_entity_poly.pdbx_seq_one_letter_code
_entity_poly.pdbx_strand_id
1 'polypeptide(L)'
;LRLVGALVQWLARKSPRVRSTALRLAIGNIHRPGALTPSVVLSLGLGLTLLVTLALIDGNLRRQIEGNLSERAPNFFFVDIQASDVDAFATLVGREAPQGTLAKVPMLRGRVMALSGVPVDKVKVPAAGAWVLRGDRGLTYDARQPENTTLTEGAWWPDNYAGEPLVSFSAQEAKEIGLKLSDTVTVNVLGRNVTARIANFRQVEWESMGINFVMVFSPNTFAGAPHGWMATLTEKNATTADDARVLNAVTRAFPAVTTVR
;
A
#
# COMPACT_ATOMS: atom_id res chain seq x y z
N LEU A 1 -3.12 -37.15 9.93
CA LEU A 1 -3.69 -37.47 11.24
C LEU A 1 -3.79 -39.00 11.49
N ARG A 2 -4.28 -39.83 10.54
CA ARG A 2 -4.30 -41.30 10.69
C ARG A 2 -2.91 -41.88 10.91
N LEU A 3 -1.89 -41.36 10.19
CA LEU A 3 -0.48 -41.77 10.40
C LEU A 3 0.04 -41.39 11.79
N VAL A 4 -0.37 -40.24 12.32
CA VAL A 4 -0.02 -39.80 13.68
C VAL A 4 -0.65 -40.73 14.72
N GLY A 5 -1.89 -41.11 14.56
CA GLY A 5 -2.57 -42.09 15.44
C GLY A 5 -1.87 -43.45 15.44
N ALA A 6 -1.47 -43.94 14.23
CA ALA A 6 -0.70 -45.19 14.08
C ALA A 6 0.72 -45.06 14.74
N LEU A 7 1.37 -43.91 14.60
CA LEU A 7 2.67 -43.62 15.22
C LEU A 7 2.57 -43.62 16.76
N VAL A 8 1.54 -42.99 17.31
CA VAL A 8 1.28 -42.97 18.77
C VAL A 8 1.07 -44.39 19.29
N GLN A 9 0.27 -45.22 18.61
CA GLN A 9 0.07 -46.63 18.98
C GLN A 9 1.36 -47.43 18.89
N TRP A 10 2.17 -47.21 17.85
CA TRP A 10 3.48 -47.87 17.67
C TRP A 10 4.46 -47.47 18.78
N LEU A 11 4.54 -46.19 19.13
CA LEU A 11 5.38 -45.70 20.23
C LEU A 11 4.92 -46.27 21.58
N ALA A 12 3.62 -46.35 21.81
CA ALA A 12 3.07 -46.94 23.03
C ALA A 12 3.41 -48.42 23.16
N ARG A 13 3.42 -49.17 22.03
CA ARG A 13 3.87 -50.60 22.01
C ARG A 13 5.34 -50.74 22.35
N LYS A 14 6.19 -49.79 21.91
CA LYS A 14 7.63 -49.83 22.11
C LYS A 14 8.10 -49.22 23.40
N SER A 15 7.18 -48.65 24.20
CA SER A 15 7.49 -48.03 25.48
C SER A 15 8.04 -49.03 26.50
N PRO A 16 9.11 -48.67 27.23
CA PRO A 16 9.69 -49.56 28.24
C PRO A 16 8.69 -49.77 29.41
N ARG A 17 8.85 -50.89 30.11
CA ARG A 17 8.00 -51.23 31.26
C ARG A 17 8.11 -50.19 32.38
N VAL A 18 7.06 -49.41 32.57
CA VAL A 18 7.01 -48.35 33.61
C VAL A 18 6.69 -49.00 34.97
N ARG A 19 7.34 -48.56 36.02
CA ARG A 19 7.16 -49.08 37.40
C ARG A 19 5.77 -48.73 38.00
N SER A 20 5.11 -47.65 37.55
CA SER A 20 3.77 -47.26 38.00
C SER A 20 2.70 -48.13 37.31
N THR A 21 1.84 -48.77 38.12
CA THR A 21 0.73 -49.61 37.63
C THR A 21 -0.27 -48.80 36.82
N ALA A 22 -0.58 -47.55 37.24
CA ALA A 22 -1.48 -46.65 36.56
C ALA A 22 -0.98 -46.29 35.15
N LEU A 23 0.30 -45.93 35.02
CA LEU A 23 0.93 -45.60 33.74
C LEU A 23 1.02 -46.83 32.82
N ARG A 24 1.28 -48.01 33.37
CA ARG A 24 1.30 -49.26 32.60
C ARG A 24 -0.07 -49.59 32.02
N LEU A 25 -1.14 -49.41 32.80
CA LEU A 25 -2.51 -49.59 32.35
C LEU A 25 -2.91 -48.55 31.27
N ALA A 26 -2.53 -47.30 31.48
CA ALA A 26 -2.80 -46.21 30.50
C ALA A 26 -2.12 -46.49 29.17
N ILE A 27 -0.83 -46.84 29.15
CA ILE A 27 -0.07 -47.18 27.94
C ILE A 27 -0.66 -48.45 27.29
N GLY A 28 -1.04 -49.46 28.08
CA GLY A 28 -1.71 -50.67 27.60
C GLY A 28 -3.02 -50.40 26.86
N ASN A 29 -3.81 -49.45 27.36
CA ASN A 29 -5.08 -49.07 26.75
C ASN A 29 -4.93 -48.31 25.43
N ILE A 30 -3.82 -47.58 25.23
CA ILE A 30 -3.56 -46.81 23.99
C ILE A 30 -3.42 -47.76 22.78
N HIS A 31 -2.79 -48.89 22.93
CA HIS A 31 -2.50 -49.81 21.80
C HIS A 31 -3.36 -51.06 21.76
N ARG A 32 -4.37 -51.18 22.65
CA ARG A 32 -5.30 -52.31 22.67
C ARG A 32 -6.10 -52.41 21.35
N PRO A 33 -6.29 -53.60 20.77
CA PRO A 33 -7.18 -53.77 19.61
C PRO A 33 -8.59 -53.27 19.94
N GLY A 34 -9.15 -52.38 19.09
CA GLY A 34 -10.45 -51.74 19.33
C GLY A 34 -10.41 -50.49 20.22
N ALA A 35 -9.22 -49.99 20.59
CA ALA A 35 -9.11 -48.76 21.33
C ALA A 35 -9.58 -47.55 20.53
N LEU A 36 -10.25 -46.60 21.19
CA LEU A 36 -10.70 -45.34 20.58
C LEU A 36 -9.54 -44.33 20.32
N THR A 37 -8.30 -44.72 20.58
CA THR A 37 -7.12 -43.91 20.44
C THR A 37 -7.02 -43.19 19.08
N PRO A 38 -7.25 -43.83 17.90
CA PRO A 38 -7.22 -43.15 16.62
C PRO A 38 -8.28 -42.05 16.50
N SER A 39 -9.49 -42.27 17.02
CA SER A 39 -10.55 -41.24 17.01
C SER A 39 -10.28 -40.08 17.93
N VAL A 40 -9.75 -40.35 19.12
CA VAL A 40 -9.36 -39.31 20.08
C VAL A 40 -8.19 -38.47 19.54
N VAL A 41 -7.17 -39.11 18.97
CA VAL A 41 -6.04 -38.42 18.35
C VAL A 41 -6.50 -37.58 17.16
N LEU A 42 -7.47 -38.07 16.39
CA LEU A 42 -8.03 -37.35 15.25
C LEU A 42 -8.82 -36.12 15.69
N SER A 43 -9.68 -36.25 16.71
CA SER A 43 -10.48 -35.14 17.26
C SER A 43 -9.61 -34.08 17.94
N LEU A 44 -8.69 -34.51 18.82
CA LEU A 44 -7.73 -33.61 19.46
C LEU A 44 -6.80 -32.93 18.45
N GLY A 45 -6.31 -33.72 17.47
CA GLY A 45 -5.45 -33.20 16.43
C GLY A 45 -6.14 -32.15 15.54
N LEU A 46 -7.41 -32.38 15.17
CA LEU A 46 -8.20 -31.41 14.43
C LEU A 46 -8.43 -30.12 15.26
N GLY A 47 -8.83 -30.28 16.52
CA GLY A 47 -9.04 -29.12 17.41
C GLY A 47 -7.76 -28.30 17.63
N LEU A 48 -6.65 -28.97 17.88
CA LEU A 48 -5.36 -28.30 18.07
C LEU A 48 -4.88 -27.63 16.76
N THR A 49 -5.03 -28.30 15.62
CA THR A 49 -4.67 -27.71 14.32
C THR A 49 -5.48 -26.45 14.05
N LEU A 50 -6.79 -26.47 14.34
CA LEU A 50 -7.65 -25.30 14.18
C LEU A 50 -7.18 -24.15 15.07
N LEU A 51 -6.92 -24.43 16.35
CA LEU A 51 -6.45 -23.42 17.30
C LEU A 51 -5.10 -22.83 16.89
N VAL A 52 -4.14 -23.67 16.49
CA VAL A 52 -2.82 -23.21 16.03
C VAL A 52 -2.95 -22.38 14.77
N THR A 53 -3.77 -22.81 13.81
CA THR A 53 -4.01 -22.08 12.56
C THR A 53 -4.62 -20.71 12.87
N LEU A 54 -5.63 -20.66 13.74
CA LEU A 54 -6.25 -19.39 14.13
C LEU A 54 -5.25 -18.46 14.84
N ALA A 55 -4.45 -18.99 15.77
CA ALA A 55 -3.43 -18.22 16.46
C ALA A 55 -2.34 -17.70 15.52
N LEU A 56 -1.94 -18.48 14.51
CA LEU A 56 -0.98 -18.04 13.48
C LEU A 56 -1.56 -16.95 12.57
N ILE A 57 -2.84 -17.08 12.19
CA ILE A 57 -3.52 -16.05 11.40
C ILE A 57 -3.63 -14.76 12.22
N ASP A 58 -4.10 -14.82 13.47
CA ASP A 58 -4.20 -13.65 14.35
C ASP A 58 -2.83 -12.99 14.56
N GLY A 59 -1.81 -13.78 14.89
CA GLY A 59 -0.46 -13.27 15.10
C GLY A 59 0.20 -12.68 13.84
N ASN A 60 -0.09 -13.22 12.65
CA ASN A 60 0.38 -12.65 11.39
C ASN A 60 -0.38 -11.36 11.05
N LEU A 61 -1.70 -11.36 11.23
CA LEU A 61 -2.53 -10.18 10.97
C LEU A 61 -2.14 -9.02 11.89
N ARG A 62 -1.95 -9.28 13.19
CA ARG A 62 -1.47 -8.26 14.15
C ARG A 62 -0.11 -7.70 13.75
N ARG A 63 0.85 -8.55 13.41
CA ARG A 63 2.18 -8.11 12.95
C ARG A 63 2.11 -7.29 11.67
N GLN A 64 1.21 -7.63 10.74
CA GLN A 64 1.01 -6.91 9.51
C GLN A 64 0.36 -5.53 9.73
N ILE A 65 -0.57 -5.45 10.69
CA ILE A 65 -1.21 -4.18 11.08
C ILE A 65 -0.26 -3.31 11.91
N GLU A 66 0.41 -3.87 12.92
CA GLU A 66 1.27 -3.12 13.83
C GLU A 66 2.63 -2.73 13.20
N GLY A 67 3.20 -3.59 12.36
CA GLY A 67 4.53 -3.37 11.78
C GLY A 67 4.57 -2.45 10.56
N ASN A 68 3.52 -2.42 9.74
CA ASN A 68 3.54 -1.65 8.49
C ASN A 68 2.74 -0.34 8.54
N LEU A 69 1.71 -0.24 9.37
CA LEU A 69 0.83 0.91 9.41
C LEU A 69 1.28 2.00 10.40
N SER A 70 1.80 1.62 11.57
CA SER A 70 2.08 2.58 12.66
C SER A 70 3.34 3.43 12.46
N GLU A 71 4.37 2.93 11.79
CA GLU A 71 5.64 3.66 11.71
C GLU A 71 5.76 4.61 10.51
N ARG A 72 4.93 4.43 9.47
CA ARG A 72 5.02 5.17 8.21
C ARG A 72 3.76 5.91 7.81
N ALA A 73 2.63 5.67 8.50
CA ALA A 73 1.39 6.35 8.20
C ALA A 73 1.48 7.84 8.57
N PRO A 74 1.13 8.76 7.67
CA PRO A 74 1.05 10.17 8.00
C PRO A 74 -0.01 10.44 9.07
N ASN A 75 0.29 11.38 9.99
CA ASN A 75 -0.68 11.89 10.95
C ASN A 75 -1.77 12.70 10.26
N PHE A 76 -1.39 13.42 9.19
CA PHE A 76 -2.29 14.30 8.44
C PHE A 76 -2.03 14.22 6.95
N PHE A 77 -3.13 14.31 6.20
CA PHE A 77 -3.15 14.66 4.78
C PHE A 77 -3.75 16.06 4.64
N PHE A 78 -3.09 16.90 3.88
CA PHE A 78 -3.53 18.24 3.52
C PHE A 78 -3.75 18.30 2.02
N VAL A 79 -4.93 18.71 1.60
CA VAL A 79 -5.34 18.76 0.19
C VAL A 79 -5.80 20.16 -0.15
N ASP A 80 -5.71 20.53 -1.41
CA ASP A 80 -6.12 21.83 -1.94
C ASP A 80 -5.32 23.02 -1.36
N ILE A 81 -4.04 22.82 -1.05
CA ILE A 81 -3.13 23.90 -0.69
C ILE A 81 -2.90 24.75 -1.95
N GLN A 82 -3.18 26.06 -1.87
CA GLN A 82 -2.96 26.96 -3.00
C GLN A 82 -1.46 27.12 -3.29
N ALA A 83 -1.10 27.30 -4.57
CA ALA A 83 0.29 27.50 -4.95
C ALA A 83 0.92 28.75 -4.30
N SER A 84 0.12 29.80 -4.05
CA SER A 84 0.54 31.01 -3.32
C SER A 84 0.88 30.76 -1.87
N ASP A 85 0.30 29.73 -1.27
CA ASP A 85 0.32 29.49 0.18
C ASP A 85 1.27 28.37 0.59
N VAL A 86 1.74 27.57 -0.36
CA VAL A 86 2.49 26.33 -0.10
C VAL A 86 3.74 26.54 0.75
N ASP A 87 4.47 27.62 0.57
CA ASP A 87 5.70 27.90 1.35
C ASP A 87 5.39 28.45 2.75
N ALA A 88 4.37 29.29 2.84
CA ALA A 88 3.86 29.78 4.14
C ALA A 88 3.26 28.60 4.95
N PHE A 89 2.52 27.71 4.28
CA PHE A 89 1.98 26.48 4.85
C PHE A 89 3.10 25.58 5.39
N ALA A 90 4.13 25.30 4.56
CA ALA A 90 5.26 24.48 4.97
C ALA A 90 6.01 25.08 6.18
N THR A 91 6.16 26.40 6.21
CA THR A 91 6.79 27.11 7.32
C THR A 91 5.96 26.98 8.61
N LEU A 92 4.62 27.13 8.50
CA LEU A 92 3.72 26.98 9.65
C LEU A 92 3.79 25.56 10.21
N VAL A 93 3.62 24.55 9.36
CA VAL A 93 3.64 23.14 9.79
C VAL A 93 4.99 22.77 10.39
N GLY A 94 6.11 23.20 9.80
CA GLY A 94 7.46 22.96 10.34
C GLY A 94 7.69 23.61 11.71
N ARG A 95 7.03 24.73 12.01
CA ARG A 95 7.07 25.35 13.32
C ARG A 95 6.22 24.61 14.35
N GLU A 96 5.02 24.16 13.97
CA GLU A 96 4.08 23.48 14.86
C GLU A 96 4.46 22.00 15.11
N ALA A 97 5.15 21.37 14.16
CA ALA A 97 5.63 19.99 14.23
C ALA A 97 7.13 19.90 13.86
N PRO A 98 8.04 20.39 14.70
CA PRO A 98 9.47 20.49 14.38
C PRO A 98 10.18 19.14 14.25
N GLN A 99 9.60 18.06 14.78
CA GLN A 99 10.10 16.68 14.63
C GLN A 99 9.41 15.95 13.49
N GLY A 100 8.41 16.55 12.88
CA GLY A 100 7.64 15.98 11.79
C GLY A 100 8.35 16.07 10.45
N THR A 101 8.08 15.10 9.59
CA THR A 101 8.49 15.13 8.18
C THR A 101 7.30 15.56 7.34
N LEU A 102 7.44 16.68 6.65
CA LEU A 102 6.45 17.18 5.71
C LEU A 102 6.86 16.82 4.28
N ALA A 103 6.07 15.94 3.64
CA ALA A 103 6.17 15.69 2.21
C ALA A 103 5.11 16.51 1.48
N LYS A 104 5.49 17.19 0.39
CA LYS A 104 4.56 17.99 -0.42
C LYS A 104 4.77 17.71 -1.90
N VAL A 105 3.68 17.60 -2.65
CA VAL A 105 3.70 17.35 -4.10
C VAL A 105 2.70 18.25 -4.81
N PRO A 106 3.00 18.71 -6.04
CA PRO A 106 2.01 19.37 -6.89
C PRO A 106 0.91 18.38 -7.25
N MET A 107 -0.32 18.82 -7.30
CA MET A 107 -1.48 18.00 -7.63
C MET A 107 -2.35 18.69 -8.66
N LEU A 108 -2.62 17.97 -9.76
CA LEU A 108 -3.60 18.33 -10.77
C LEU A 108 -4.68 17.26 -10.82
N ARG A 109 -5.83 17.62 -11.36
CA ARG A 109 -6.87 16.64 -11.72
C ARG A 109 -6.94 16.52 -13.22
N GLY A 110 -6.98 15.30 -13.71
CA GLY A 110 -7.09 15.05 -15.14
C GLY A 110 -7.72 13.70 -15.43
N ARG A 111 -8.22 13.56 -16.65
CA ARG A 111 -8.85 12.34 -17.15
C ARG A 111 -8.04 11.76 -18.28
N VAL A 112 -7.87 10.44 -18.26
CA VAL A 112 -7.27 9.75 -19.40
C VAL A 112 -8.24 9.77 -20.58
N MET A 113 -7.80 10.26 -21.72
CA MET A 113 -8.60 10.42 -22.92
C MET A 113 -8.28 9.38 -24.00
N ALA A 114 -6.99 9.02 -24.12
CA ALA A 114 -6.54 8.04 -25.10
C ALA A 114 -5.29 7.29 -24.62
N LEU A 115 -5.14 6.06 -25.09
CA LEU A 115 -3.96 5.22 -24.90
C LEU A 115 -3.42 4.84 -26.29
N SER A 116 -2.15 5.12 -26.56
CA SER A 116 -1.50 4.93 -27.87
C SER A 116 -2.35 5.43 -29.06
N GLY A 117 -2.97 6.61 -28.87
CA GLY A 117 -3.85 7.24 -29.85
C GLY A 117 -5.27 6.67 -29.95
N VAL A 118 -5.58 5.59 -29.23
CA VAL A 118 -6.92 4.99 -29.19
C VAL A 118 -7.74 5.64 -28.08
N PRO A 119 -8.90 6.26 -28.37
CA PRO A 119 -9.79 6.81 -27.36
C PRO A 119 -10.22 5.77 -26.32
N VAL A 120 -10.29 6.18 -25.05
CA VAL A 120 -10.55 5.29 -23.90
C VAL A 120 -11.88 4.54 -24.01
N ASP A 121 -12.92 5.15 -24.59
CA ASP A 121 -14.23 4.53 -24.84
C ASP A 121 -14.15 3.32 -25.80
N LYS A 122 -13.10 3.23 -26.62
CA LYS A 122 -12.84 2.12 -27.55
C LYS A 122 -11.86 1.08 -27.02
N VAL A 123 -11.19 1.37 -25.89
CA VAL A 123 -10.22 0.45 -25.28
C VAL A 123 -10.96 -0.55 -24.39
N LYS A 124 -10.79 -1.83 -24.69
CA LYS A 124 -11.32 -2.91 -23.84
C LYS A 124 -10.28 -3.28 -22.80
N VAL A 125 -10.56 -2.97 -21.55
CA VAL A 125 -9.70 -3.33 -20.40
C VAL A 125 -10.43 -4.22 -19.41
N PRO A 126 -9.73 -5.12 -18.71
CA PRO A 126 -10.30 -5.87 -17.59
C PRO A 126 -10.85 -4.93 -16.50
N ALA A 127 -11.82 -5.42 -15.73
CA ALA A 127 -12.46 -4.62 -14.68
C ALA A 127 -11.46 -4.07 -13.64
N ALA A 128 -10.40 -4.82 -13.37
CA ALA A 128 -9.34 -4.44 -12.43
C ALA A 128 -8.63 -3.13 -12.84
N GLY A 129 -8.24 -2.96 -14.11
CA GLY A 129 -7.57 -1.76 -14.61
C GLY A 129 -8.53 -0.64 -15.06
N ALA A 130 -9.81 -0.94 -15.22
CA ALA A 130 -10.80 0.01 -15.76
C ALA A 130 -10.99 1.26 -14.91
N TRP A 131 -10.73 1.18 -13.61
CA TRP A 131 -10.88 2.30 -12.68
C TRP A 131 -9.93 3.46 -13.00
N VAL A 132 -8.74 3.18 -13.52
CA VAL A 132 -7.75 4.22 -13.93
C VAL A 132 -8.31 5.08 -15.05
N LEU A 133 -9.09 4.48 -15.96
CA LEU A 133 -9.62 5.13 -17.15
C LEU A 133 -10.96 5.82 -16.91
N ARG A 134 -11.62 5.57 -15.76
CA ARG A 134 -12.93 6.12 -15.44
C ARG A 134 -12.83 7.34 -14.53
N GLY A 135 -13.33 8.47 -15.01
CA GLY A 135 -13.36 9.72 -14.23
C GLY A 135 -12.00 10.39 -14.09
N ASP A 136 -11.96 11.39 -13.25
CA ASP A 136 -10.75 12.19 -13.02
C ASP A 136 -9.81 11.48 -12.05
N ARG A 137 -8.51 11.64 -12.30
CA ARG A 137 -7.41 11.10 -11.47
C ARG A 137 -6.56 12.24 -10.95
N GLY A 138 -5.99 12.02 -9.77
CA GLY A 138 -4.88 12.82 -9.31
C GLY A 138 -3.67 12.58 -10.22
N LEU A 139 -3.08 13.65 -10.70
CA LEU A 139 -1.86 13.67 -11.48
C LEU A 139 -0.82 14.51 -10.74
N THR A 140 0.42 14.12 -10.84
CA THR A 140 1.54 14.89 -10.32
C THR A 140 2.69 14.91 -11.30
N TYR A 141 3.67 15.77 -11.05
CA TYR A 141 4.92 15.78 -11.76
C TYR A 141 6.07 15.92 -10.77
N ASP A 142 7.20 15.31 -11.08
CA ASP A 142 8.39 15.40 -10.24
C ASP A 142 9.66 15.23 -11.09
N ALA A 143 10.73 15.92 -10.73
CA ALA A 143 12.04 15.69 -11.30
C ALA A 143 12.68 14.40 -10.78
N ARG A 144 12.37 14.03 -9.54
CA ARG A 144 12.92 12.86 -8.84
C ARG A 144 11.91 11.74 -8.72
N GLN A 145 12.41 10.52 -8.66
CA GLN A 145 11.58 9.36 -8.39
C GLN A 145 11.00 9.46 -6.97
N PRO A 146 9.68 9.25 -6.79
CA PRO A 146 9.07 9.22 -5.46
C PRO A 146 9.68 8.11 -4.57
N GLU A 147 9.94 8.42 -3.30
CA GLU A 147 10.63 7.53 -2.36
C GLU A 147 9.94 6.19 -2.15
N ASN A 148 8.59 6.17 -2.19
CA ASN A 148 7.79 4.94 -1.96
C ASN A 148 7.62 4.11 -3.24
N THR A 149 8.51 4.22 -4.20
CA THR A 149 8.38 3.51 -5.47
C THR A 149 9.70 2.89 -5.92
N THR A 150 9.60 1.77 -6.61
CA THR A 150 10.76 1.10 -7.20
C THR A 150 10.52 0.94 -8.71
N LEU A 151 11.49 1.32 -9.54
CA LEU A 151 11.41 1.09 -10.98
C LEU A 151 11.43 -0.41 -11.29
N THR A 152 10.49 -0.84 -12.11
CA THR A 152 10.42 -2.23 -12.60
C THR A 152 10.93 -2.36 -14.03
N GLU A 153 10.68 -1.33 -14.85
CA GLU A 153 11.11 -1.28 -16.26
C GLU A 153 11.40 0.16 -16.68
N GLY A 154 12.33 0.35 -17.61
CA GLY A 154 12.73 1.66 -18.13
C GLY A 154 13.66 2.42 -17.20
N ALA A 155 13.77 3.73 -17.36
CA ALA A 155 14.63 4.60 -16.56
C ALA A 155 13.91 5.90 -16.20
N TRP A 156 14.27 6.46 -15.05
CA TRP A 156 13.80 7.79 -14.67
C TRP A 156 14.50 8.86 -15.50
N TRP A 157 13.85 9.97 -15.74
CA TRP A 157 14.42 11.11 -16.48
C TRP A 157 15.43 11.88 -15.64
N PRO A 158 16.36 12.63 -16.27
CA PRO A 158 17.28 13.52 -15.58
C PRO A 158 16.56 14.67 -14.87
N ASP A 159 17.15 15.23 -13.80
CA ASP A 159 16.56 16.31 -13.00
C ASP A 159 16.13 17.54 -13.82
N ASN A 160 16.86 17.88 -14.87
CA ASN A 160 16.63 19.03 -15.76
C ASN A 160 16.04 18.62 -17.11
N TYR A 161 15.24 17.58 -17.12
CA TYR A 161 14.63 17.11 -18.36
C TYR A 161 13.66 18.16 -18.95
N ALA A 162 13.88 18.49 -20.22
CA ALA A 162 13.11 19.47 -21.00
C ALA A 162 12.71 18.95 -22.39
N GLY A 163 12.74 17.64 -22.60
CA GLY A 163 12.37 16.99 -23.85
C GLY A 163 10.86 16.86 -24.06
N GLU A 164 10.44 15.86 -24.83
CA GLU A 164 9.02 15.51 -24.96
C GLU A 164 8.38 15.15 -23.62
N PRO A 165 7.07 15.38 -23.42
CA PRO A 165 6.40 14.96 -22.20
C PRO A 165 6.57 13.46 -21.92
N LEU A 166 7.02 13.13 -20.71
CA LEU A 166 7.18 11.76 -20.24
C LEU A 166 6.26 11.48 -19.07
N VAL A 167 5.88 10.21 -18.92
CA VAL A 167 5.12 9.72 -17.78
C VAL A 167 5.73 8.43 -17.24
N SER A 168 5.84 8.35 -15.93
CA SER A 168 6.06 7.15 -15.16
C SER A 168 4.72 6.59 -14.74
N PHE A 169 4.44 5.34 -15.07
CA PHE A 169 3.16 4.71 -14.80
C PHE A 169 3.30 3.60 -13.76
N SER A 170 2.26 3.36 -12.96
CA SER A 170 2.26 2.23 -12.02
C SER A 170 2.28 0.90 -12.78
N ALA A 171 3.20 0.01 -12.41
CA ALA A 171 3.44 -1.24 -13.11
C ALA A 171 2.22 -2.18 -13.06
N GLN A 172 1.54 -2.23 -11.93
CA GLN A 172 0.37 -3.07 -11.75
C GLN A 172 -0.76 -2.64 -12.69
N GLU A 173 -1.14 -1.37 -12.65
CA GLU A 173 -2.21 -0.83 -13.47
C GLU A 173 -1.84 -0.84 -14.96
N ALA A 174 -0.59 -0.58 -15.31
CA ALA A 174 -0.10 -0.71 -16.68
C ALA A 174 -0.29 -2.12 -17.22
N LYS A 175 0.08 -3.13 -16.43
CA LYS A 175 -0.11 -4.56 -16.78
C LYS A 175 -1.59 -4.92 -16.94
N GLU A 176 -2.46 -4.44 -16.06
CA GLU A 176 -3.90 -4.69 -16.10
C GLU A 176 -4.55 -4.05 -17.35
N ILE A 177 -4.05 -2.89 -17.78
CA ILE A 177 -4.52 -2.16 -18.97
C ILE A 177 -3.88 -2.72 -20.24
N GLY A 178 -2.70 -3.36 -20.14
CA GLY A 178 -1.93 -3.88 -21.27
C GLY A 178 -0.99 -2.85 -21.91
N LEU A 179 -0.55 -1.83 -21.15
CA LEU A 179 0.40 -0.81 -21.60
C LEU A 179 1.81 -1.36 -21.66
N LYS A 180 2.62 -0.80 -22.59
CA LYS A 180 4.03 -1.12 -22.80
C LYS A 180 4.89 0.13 -22.70
N LEU A 181 6.19 -0.06 -22.48
CA LEU A 181 7.14 1.04 -22.61
C LEU A 181 7.04 1.71 -23.99
N SER A 182 7.18 3.02 -24.02
CA SER A 182 7.04 3.88 -25.19
C SER A 182 5.61 4.05 -25.72
N ASP A 183 4.60 3.38 -25.16
CA ASP A 183 3.21 3.73 -25.42
C ASP A 183 2.93 5.18 -24.99
N THR A 184 1.89 5.79 -25.53
CA THR A 184 1.50 7.14 -25.17
C THR A 184 0.21 7.17 -24.35
N VAL A 185 0.17 8.06 -23.37
CA VAL A 185 -1.02 8.35 -22.57
C VAL A 185 -1.42 9.81 -22.83
N THR A 186 -2.65 10.02 -23.28
CA THR A 186 -3.21 11.37 -23.42
C THR A 186 -4.14 11.64 -22.25
N VAL A 187 -3.85 12.69 -21.49
CA VAL A 187 -4.67 13.14 -20.37
C VAL A 187 -5.27 14.51 -20.68
N ASN A 188 -6.53 14.73 -20.30
CA ASN A 188 -7.14 16.06 -20.31
C ASN A 188 -6.97 16.69 -18.93
N VAL A 189 -6.30 17.84 -18.88
CA VAL A 189 -6.10 18.63 -17.67
C VAL A 189 -6.56 20.04 -17.94
N LEU A 190 -7.52 20.53 -17.15
CA LEU A 190 -8.08 21.88 -17.31
C LEU A 190 -8.57 22.20 -18.74
N GLY A 191 -9.15 21.19 -19.42
CA GLY A 191 -9.66 21.33 -20.77
C GLY A 191 -8.61 21.15 -21.88
N ARG A 192 -7.32 20.97 -21.55
CA ARG A 192 -6.24 20.78 -22.53
C ARG A 192 -5.79 19.31 -22.54
N ASN A 193 -5.68 18.75 -23.73
CA ASN A 193 -5.12 17.42 -23.92
C ASN A 193 -3.59 17.50 -23.97
N VAL A 194 -2.96 16.71 -23.11
CA VAL A 194 -1.51 16.56 -23.02
C VAL A 194 -1.19 15.08 -23.25
N THR A 195 -0.34 14.82 -24.24
CA THR A 195 0.13 13.46 -24.55
C THR A 195 1.55 13.29 -24.04
N ALA A 196 1.78 12.24 -23.26
CA ALA A 196 3.08 11.89 -22.72
C ALA A 196 3.43 10.46 -23.08
N ARG A 197 4.72 10.19 -23.32
CA ARG A 197 5.24 8.85 -23.59
C ARG A 197 5.62 8.16 -22.29
N ILE A 198 5.26 6.89 -22.16
CA ILE A 198 5.63 6.07 -20.99
C ILE A 198 7.15 5.82 -21.04
N ALA A 199 7.87 6.42 -20.10
CA ALA A 199 9.32 6.28 -19.96
C ALA A 199 9.72 5.10 -19.11
N ASN A 200 8.89 4.78 -18.11
CA ASN A 200 9.16 3.69 -17.17
C ASN A 200 7.88 3.21 -16.49
N PHE A 201 7.98 2.03 -15.91
CA PHE A 201 7.01 1.49 -14.97
C PHE A 201 7.63 1.44 -13.57
N ARG A 202 6.81 1.70 -12.56
CA ARG A 202 7.22 1.63 -11.16
C ARG A 202 6.24 0.83 -10.32
N GLN A 203 6.77 0.05 -9.39
CA GLN A 203 5.98 -0.54 -8.32
C GLN A 203 5.61 0.56 -7.33
N VAL A 204 4.33 0.70 -7.04
CA VAL A 204 3.79 1.66 -6.07
C VAL A 204 3.34 0.90 -4.83
N GLU A 205 3.79 1.34 -3.67
CA GLU A 205 3.38 0.77 -2.39
C GLU A 205 2.09 1.45 -1.90
N TRP A 206 0.94 1.05 -2.42
CA TRP A 206 -0.36 1.60 -2.05
C TRP A 206 -0.67 1.47 -0.56
N GLU A 207 -0.12 0.45 0.10
CA GLU A 207 -0.31 0.17 1.52
C GLU A 207 0.51 1.09 2.43
N SER A 208 1.46 1.85 1.90
CA SER A 208 2.33 2.74 2.68
C SER A 208 1.60 3.94 3.28
N MET A 209 0.33 4.16 2.90
CA MET A 209 -0.47 5.34 3.26
C MET A 209 0.21 6.69 2.95
N GLY A 210 1.28 6.69 2.17
CA GLY A 210 1.93 7.90 1.66
C GLY A 210 1.18 8.50 0.47
N ILE A 211 1.70 9.63 -0.05
CA ILE A 211 1.18 10.24 -1.27
C ILE A 211 1.56 9.35 -2.46
N ASN A 212 0.58 8.73 -3.10
CA ASN A 212 0.76 7.84 -4.23
C ASN A 212 -0.07 8.27 -5.44
N PHE A 213 0.50 8.16 -6.63
CA PHE A 213 -0.17 8.45 -7.89
C PHE A 213 0.04 7.30 -8.88
N VAL A 214 -0.97 7.01 -9.70
CA VAL A 214 -0.82 6.07 -10.82
C VAL A 214 0.16 6.61 -11.85
N MET A 215 0.10 7.92 -12.11
CA MET A 215 0.89 8.62 -13.12
C MET A 215 1.68 9.75 -12.47
N VAL A 216 2.99 9.77 -12.70
CA VAL A 216 3.89 10.88 -12.38
C VAL A 216 4.52 11.37 -13.70
N PHE A 217 4.41 12.64 -13.98
CA PHE A 217 4.89 13.24 -15.23
C PHE A 217 6.24 13.91 -15.05
N SER A 218 6.96 14.09 -16.15
CA SER A 218 8.15 14.93 -16.17
C SER A 218 7.77 16.41 -15.92
N PRO A 219 8.59 17.21 -15.22
CA PRO A 219 8.22 18.56 -14.79
C PRO A 219 7.79 19.49 -15.92
N ASN A 220 8.43 19.38 -17.08
CA ASN A 220 8.14 20.17 -18.26
C ASN A 220 6.75 19.92 -18.86
N THR A 221 6.10 18.78 -18.52
CA THR A 221 4.77 18.42 -19.04
C THR A 221 3.70 19.41 -18.60
N PHE A 222 3.76 19.87 -17.34
CA PHE A 222 2.78 20.79 -16.76
C PHE A 222 3.38 22.15 -16.39
N ALA A 223 4.50 22.52 -17.01
CA ALA A 223 5.13 23.82 -16.77
C ALA A 223 4.12 24.97 -17.02
N GLY A 224 3.91 25.81 -16.01
CA GLY A 224 2.99 26.94 -16.07
C GLY A 224 1.50 26.57 -15.95
N ALA A 225 1.12 25.30 -15.80
CA ALA A 225 -0.27 24.94 -15.54
C ALA A 225 -0.66 25.31 -14.10
N PRO A 226 -1.81 25.94 -13.87
CA PRO A 226 -2.30 26.18 -12.52
C PRO A 226 -2.60 24.85 -11.82
N HIS A 227 -2.08 24.70 -10.59
CA HIS A 227 -2.25 23.49 -9.80
C HIS A 227 -2.32 23.81 -8.30
N GLY A 228 -2.92 22.93 -7.55
CA GLY A 228 -2.84 22.92 -6.09
C GLY A 228 -1.67 22.05 -5.61
N TRP A 229 -1.54 21.96 -4.31
CA TRP A 229 -0.57 21.08 -3.65
C TRP A 229 -1.28 20.13 -2.69
N MET A 230 -0.71 18.97 -2.56
CA MET A 230 -1.04 18.00 -1.52
C MET A 230 0.18 17.82 -0.62
N ALA A 231 -0.05 17.67 0.67
CA ALA A 231 1.03 17.40 1.61
C ALA A 231 0.63 16.33 2.62
N THR A 232 1.62 15.64 3.17
CA THR A 232 1.46 14.76 4.32
C THR A 232 2.42 15.16 5.41
N LEU A 233 1.96 15.13 6.66
CA LEU A 233 2.79 15.29 7.84
C LEU A 233 2.89 13.94 8.54
N THR A 234 4.11 13.47 8.75
CA THR A 234 4.41 12.27 9.54
C THR A 234 5.26 12.67 10.73
N GLU A 235 4.73 12.53 11.93
CA GLU A 235 5.46 12.79 13.18
C GLU A 235 5.36 11.55 14.07
N LYS A 236 6.50 10.87 14.24
CA LYS A 236 6.59 9.72 15.13
C LYS A 236 6.40 10.19 16.57
N ASN A 237 5.56 9.47 17.32
CA ASN A 237 5.27 9.76 18.73
C ASN A 237 4.51 11.08 19.00
N ALA A 238 3.86 11.66 17.99
CA ALA A 238 2.98 12.81 18.20
C ALA A 238 1.86 12.45 19.19
N THR A 239 1.62 13.32 20.14
CA THR A 239 0.49 13.17 21.07
C THR A 239 -0.78 13.75 20.44
N THR A 240 -1.95 13.39 21.00
CA THR A 240 -3.22 14.01 20.59
C THR A 240 -3.20 15.55 20.75
N ALA A 241 -2.44 16.07 21.71
CA ALA A 241 -2.30 17.51 21.90
C ALA A 241 -1.45 18.15 20.79
N ASP A 242 -0.40 17.47 20.33
CA ASP A 242 0.43 17.91 19.21
C ASP A 242 -0.39 17.94 17.91
N ASP A 243 -1.13 16.87 17.64
CA ASP A 243 -2.05 16.80 16.49
C ASP A 243 -3.09 17.93 16.53
N ALA A 244 -3.70 18.17 17.70
CA ALA A 244 -4.69 19.24 17.86
C ALA A 244 -4.07 20.63 17.64
N ARG A 245 -2.82 20.83 18.04
CA ARG A 245 -2.08 22.10 17.83
C ARG A 245 -1.88 22.36 16.34
N VAL A 246 -1.36 21.36 15.60
CA VAL A 246 -1.16 21.45 14.15
C VAL A 246 -2.47 21.71 13.43
N LEU A 247 -3.52 20.93 13.74
CA LEU A 247 -4.83 21.07 13.13
C LEU A 247 -5.42 22.46 13.33
N ASN A 248 -5.39 22.97 14.57
CA ASN A 248 -5.89 24.31 14.89
C ASN A 248 -5.10 25.41 14.19
N ALA A 249 -3.79 25.30 14.14
CA ALA A 249 -2.92 26.27 13.47
C ALA A 249 -3.20 26.34 11.98
N VAL A 250 -3.27 25.17 11.30
CA VAL A 250 -3.56 25.08 9.87
C VAL A 250 -4.96 25.58 9.56
N THR A 251 -5.99 25.14 10.28
CA THR A 251 -7.39 25.56 10.03
C THR A 251 -7.59 27.06 10.18
N ARG A 252 -6.87 27.70 11.12
CA ARG A 252 -6.95 29.16 11.32
C ARG A 252 -6.23 29.95 10.23
N ALA A 253 -5.04 29.49 9.83
CA ALA A 253 -4.20 30.21 8.87
C ALA A 253 -4.62 29.94 7.41
N PHE A 254 -5.09 28.73 7.12
CA PHE A 254 -5.42 28.27 5.77
C PHE A 254 -6.80 27.59 5.73
N PRO A 255 -7.89 28.33 5.88
CA PRO A 255 -9.23 27.76 5.97
C PRO A 255 -9.71 27.03 4.68
N ALA A 256 -9.05 27.28 3.55
CA ALA A 256 -9.33 26.60 2.28
C ALA A 256 -8.65 25.21 2.18
N VAL A 257 -7.68 24.90 3.04
CA VAL A 257 -6.96 23.63 3.05
C VAL A 257 -7.81 22.55 3.71
N THR A 258 -8.10 21.50 2.97
CA THR A 258 -8.79 20.31 3.51
C THR A 258 -7.81 19.46 4.27
N THR A 259 -8.08 19.21 5.55
CA THR A 259 -7.26 18.35 6.41
C THR A 259 -7.99 17.04 6.66
N VAL A 260 -7.29 15.92 6.40
CA VAL A 260 -7.77 14.56 6.67
C VAL A 260 -6.78 13.90 7.63
N ARG A 261 -7.32 13.19 8.65
CA ARG A 261 -6.54 12.47 9.66
C ARG A 261 -6.79 10.96 9.57
#